data_c7366316df2c43d40d2ddbd69e6c9354
#
_entry.id   c7366316df2c43d40d2ddbd69e6c9354
#
_cell.length_a   1.000
_cell.length_b   1.000
_cell.length_c   1.000
_cell.angle_alpha   90.00
_cell.angle_beta   90.00
_cell.angle_gamma   90.00
#
_symmetry.space_group_name_H-M   'P 1'
#
loop_
_entity.id
_entity.type
_entity.pdbx_description
1 polymer ?
#
loop_
_entity_poly.entity_id
_entity_poly.type
_entity_poly.pdbx_seq_one_letter_code
_entity_poly.pdbx_strand_id
1 'polypeptide(L)'
;INNSLWTDFNNRIQSTYRVRPCMEHSRCSMQAGWNIKYKKDGKSLCTLYPMQGYFIALVVVGSRELTEAEFLMPQCSDYVQTVFKKTKTGNGQKWLMLDVRDREIMDDVFRLINLRKRIPS
;
A
#
# COMPACT_ATOMS: atom_id res chain seq x y z
N ILE A 1 -18.07 2.81 1.71
CA ILE A 1 -16.73 2.71 2.31
C ILE A 1 -16.86 2.31 3.78
N ASN A 2 -16.00 1.41 4.22
CA ASN A 2 -15.84 1.15 5.64
C ASN A 2 -15.07 2.32 6.25
N ASN A 3 -15.80 3.28 6.79
CA ASN A 3 -15.20 4.52 7.29
C ASN A 3 -14.19 4.29 8.41
N SER A 4 -14.43 3.31 9.25
CA SER A 4 -13.53 3.01 10.38
C SER A 4 -12.15 2.56 9.87
N LEU A 5 -12.13 1.61 8.95
CA LEU A 5 -10.87 1.08 8.41
C LEU A 5 -10.12 2.13 7.60
N TRP A 6 -10.84 2.90 6.78
CA TRP A 6 -10.28 4.00 6.01
C TRP A 6 -9.66 5.06 6.92
N THR A 7 -10.41 5.49 7.92
CA THR A 7 -9.95 6.50 8.87
C THR A 7 -8.72 6.02 9.63
N ASP A 8 -8.75 4.78 10.10
CA ASP A 8 -7.63 4.21 10.85
C ASP A 8 -6.38 4.11 10.00
N PHE A 9 -6.52 3.69 8.74
CA PHE A 9 -5.37 3.60 7.83
C PHE A 9 -4.73 4.97 7.64
N ASN A 10 -5.52 5.97 7.31
CA ASN A 10 -5.01 7.31 7.05
C ASN A 10 -4.37 7.91 8.29
N ASN A 11 -4.99 7.75 9.45
CA ASN A 11 -4.41 8.25 10.71
C ASN A 11 -3.09 7.55 11.02
N ARG A 12 -3.04 6.24 10.82
CA ARG A 12 -1.85 5.44 11.12
C ARG A 12 -0.67 5.82 10.24
N ILE A 13 -0.89 5.94 8.92
CA ILE A 13 0.22 6.28 8.02
C ILE A 13 0.72 7.69 8.26
N GLN A 14 -0.18 8.63 8.53
CA GLN A 14 0.21 10.01 8.79
C GLN A 14 1.04 10.14 10.06
N SER A 15 0.63 9.47 11.12
CA SER A 15 1.36 9.53 12.40
C SER A 15 2.64 8.71 12.38
N THR A 16 2.61 7.53 11.75
CA THR A 16 3.78 6.64 11.74
C THR A 16 4.94 7.21 10.91
N TYR A 17 4.63 7.74 9.73
CA TYR A 17 5.65 8.23 8.81
C TYR A 17 5.76 9.75 8.79
N ARG A 18 4.90 10.45 9.54
CA ARG A 18 4.87 11.91 9.60
C ARG A 18 4.71 12.53 8.22
N VAL A 19 3.70 12.06 7.51
CA VAL A 19 3.39 12.49 6.14
C VAL A 19 1.99 13.06 6.07
N ARG A 20 1.75 13.85 5.02
CA ARG A 20 0.44 14.39 4.73
C ARG A 20 -0.09 13.77 3.44
N PRO A 21 -1.40 13.59 3.33
CA PRO A 21 -1.98 13.06 2.10
C PRO A 21 -1.86 14.07 0.96
N CYS A 22 -1.58 13.55 -0.24
CA CYS A 22 -1.64 14.33 -1.47
C CYS A 22 -2.80 13.81 -2.29
N MET A 23 -3.85 14.61 -2.42
CA MET A 23 -5.05 14.21 -3.16
C MET A 23 -4.86 14.50 -4.64
N GLU A 24 -5.11 13.50 -5.46
CA GLU A 24 -4.98 13.61 -6.91
C GLU A 24 -6.23 13.08 -7.59
N HIS A 25 -6.59 13.69 -8.71
CA HIS A 25 -7.63 13.18 -9.60
C HIS A 25 -6.94 12.54 -10.79
N SER A 26 -7.12 11.24 -10.96
CA SER A 26 -6.42 10.50 -12.00
C SER A 26 -7.33 10.21 -13.18
N ARG A 27 -6.83 10.51 -14.40
CA ARG A 27 -7.53 10.20 -15.65
C ARG A 27 -7.01 8.93 -16.27
N CYS A 28 -5.74 8.64 -16.05
CA CYS A 28 -5.04 7.57 -16.76
C CYS A 28 -4.48 6.51 -15.84
N SER A 29 -4.89 6.50 -14.59
CA SER A 29 -4.46 5.44 -13.66
C SER A 29 -5.33 4.20 -13.84
N MET A 30 -4.97 3.14 -13.16
CA MET A 30 -5.73 1.90 -13.16
C MET A 30 -7.15 2.09 -12.63
N GLN A 31 -7.37 3.14 -11.83
CA GLN A 31 -8.68 3.52 -11.32
C GLN A 31 -8.90 4.99 -11.60
N ALA A 32 -9.94 5.31 -12.38
CA ALA A 32 -10.31 6.71 -12.62
C ALA A 32 -10.95 7.30 -11.37
N GLY A 33 -10.70 8.58 -11.14
CA GLY A 33 -11.29 9.30 -10.03
C GLY A 33 -10.24 9.80 -9.04
N TRP A 34 -10.69 10.10 -7.82
CA TRP A 34 -9.81 10.63 -6.79
C TRP A 34 -8.99 9.52 -6.15
N ASN A 35 -7.72 9.82 -5.88
CA ASN A 35 -6.85 8.96 -5.10
C ASN A 35 -6.03 9.80 -4.14
N ILE A 36 -5.46 9.14 -3.15
CA ILE A 36 -4.61 9.77 -2.15
C ILE A 36 -3.24 9.12 -2.21
N LYS A 37 -2.21 9.93 -2.42
CA LYS A 37 -0.83 9.46 -2.39
C LYS A 37 -0.14 9.89 -1.13
N TYR A 38 0.68 8.99 -0.59
CA TYR A 38 1.56 9.27 0.51
C TYR A 38 3.00 9.05 0.07
N LYS A 39 3.82 10.09 0.23
CA LYS A 39 5.23 10.06 -0.14
C LYS A 39 6.08 10.51 1.04
N LYS A 40 7.29 9.98 1.13
CA LYS A 40 8.26 10.37 2.15
C LYS A 40 9.65 10.40 1.53
N ASP A 41 10.32 11.55 1.61
CA ASP A 41 11.69 11.73 1.09
C ASP A 41 11.83 11.28 -0.37
N GLY A 42 10.86 11.63 -1.19
CA GLY A 42 10.86 11.30 -2.62
C GLY A 42 10.43 9.89 -2.96
N LYS A 43 10.09 9.07 -1.96
CA LYS A 43 9.61 7.71 -2.21
C LYS A 43 8.11 7.62 -1.99
N SER A 44 7.43 6.93 -2.90
CA SER A 44 6.02 6.64 -2.75
C SER A 44 5.84 5.54 -1.70
N LEU A 45 5.06 5.82 -0.66
CA LEU A 45 4.71 4.82 0.35
C LEU A 45 3.55 3.98 -0.13
N CYS A 46 2.49 4.61 -0.59
CA CYS A 46 1.33 3.93 -1.15
C CYS A 46 0.44 4.94 -1.86
N THR A 47 -0.48 4.41 -2.64
CA THR A 47 -1.57 5.19 -3.23
C THR A 47 -2.87 4.50 -2.86
N LEU A 48 -3.85 5.27 -2.38
CA LEU A 48 -5.13 4.74 -1.93
C LEU A 48 -6.22 5.14 -2.90
N TYR A 49 -7.02 4.16 -3.31
CA TYR A 49 -8.18 4.36 -4.19
C TYR A 49 -9.45 4.02 -3.42
N PRO A 50 -10.26 5.03 -3.03
CA PRO A 50 -11.51 4.74 -2.32
C PRO A 50 -12.46 3.97 -3.22
N MET A 51 -13.04 2.91 -2.69
CA MET A 51 -14.02 2.09 -3.39
C MET A 51 -15.28 2.02 -2.53
N GLN A 52 -16.31 1.39 -3.06
CA GLN A 52 -17.54 1.22 -2.31
C GLN A 52 -17.39 0.03 -1.34
N GLY A 53 -17.40 0.32 -0.04
CA GLY A 53 -17.29 -0.70 0.99
C GLY A 53 -15.88 -1.10 1.37
N TYR A 54 -14.85 -0.61 0.64
CA TYR A 54 -13.45 -0.92 0.91
C TYR A 54 -12.55 0.10 0.20
N PHE A 55 -11.27 -0.07 0.26
CA PHE A 55 -10.35 0.73 -0.54
C PHE A 55 -9.19 -0.15 -1.04
N ILE A 56 -8.57 0.31 -2.12
CA ILE A 56 -7.42 -0.39 -2.70
C ILE A 56 -6.16 0.37 -2.29
N ALA A 57 -5.17 -0.37 -1.80
CA ALA A 57 -3.86 0.18 -1.51
C ALA A 57 -2.87 -0.32 -2.57
N LEU A 58 -2.31 0.61 -3.34
CA LEU A 58 -1.26 0.30 -4.29
C LEU A 58 0.08 0.50 -3.59
N VAL A 59 0.84 -0.58 -3.45
CA VAL A 59 2.15 -0.56 -2.83
C VAL A 59 3.19 -1.03 -3.84
N VAL A 60 4.26 -0.26 -4.01
CA VAL A 60 5.34 -0.63 -4.91
C VAL A 60 6.42 -1.34 -4.11
N VAL A 61 6.73 -2.58 -4.49
CA VAL A 61 7.88 -3.30 -3.95
C VAL A 61 9.01 -3.13 -4.95
N GLY A 62 9.99 -2.31 -4.60
CA GLY A 62 11.11 -2.03 -5.48
C GLY A 62 12.08 -3.20 -5.59
N SER A 63 12.98 -3.13 -6.57
CA SER A 63 13.94 -4.21 -6.80
C SER A 63 14.81 -4.50 -5.57
N ARG A 64 15.09 -3.50 -4.77
CA ARG A 64 15.90 -3.66 -3.55
C ARG A 64 15.13 -4.36 -2.43
N GLU A 65 13.81 -4.26 -2.43
CA GLU A 65 12.96 -4.81 -1.38
C GLU A 65 12.36 -6.17 -1.72
N LEU A 66 12.53 -6.65 -2.96
CA LEU A 66 11.90 -7.90 -3.39
C LEU A 66 12.28 -9.10 -2.54
N THR A 67 13.56 -9.27 -2.24
CA THR A 67 14.03 -10.39 -1.42
C THR A 67 13.45 -10.32 -0.01
N GLU A 68 13.47 -9.12 0.60
CA GLU A 68 12.90 -8.95 1.93
C GLU A 68 11.39 -9.19 1.92
N ALA A 69 10.71 -8.77 0.85
CA ALA A 69 9.28 -9.00 0.72
C ALA A 69 8.97 -10.50 0.61
N GLU A 70 9.79 -11.26 -0.10
CA GLU A 70 9.62 -12.71 -0.18
C GLU A 70 9.75 -13.36 1.19
N PHE A 71 10.72 -12.93 2.00
CA PHE A 71 10.87 -13.41 3.37
C PHE A 71 9.72 -12.98 4.28
N LEU A 72 9.09 -11.86 3.98
CA LEU A 72 7.97 -11.35 4.75
C LEU A 72 6.67 -12.13 4.49
N MET A 73 6.52 -12.67 3.29
CA MET A 73 5.25 -13.28 2.86
C MET A 73 4.69 -14.32 3.82
N PRO A 74 5.49 -15.22 4.43
CA PRO A 74 4.92 -16.18 5.38
C PRO A 74 4.22 -15.54 6.59
N GLN A 75 4.51 -14.28 6.89
CA GLN A 75 3.87 -13.56 7.99
C GLN A 75 2.60 -12.82 7.55
N CYS A 76 2.35 -12.78 6.24
CA CYS A 76 1.19 -12.08 5.69
C CYS A 76 0.03 -13.04 5.48
N SER A 77 -1.15 -12.47 5.30
CA SER A 77 -2.36 -13.24 5.01
C SER A 77 -2.23 -13.99 3.68
N ASP A 78 -3.01 -15.04 3.52
CA ASP A 78 -3.05 -15.82 2.29
C ASP A 78 -3.40 -14.94 1.09
N TYR A 79 -4.30 -13.99 1.27
CA TYR A 79 -4.69 -13.07 0.21
C TYR A 79 -3.48 -12.27 -0.29
N VAL A 80 -2.72 -11.68 0.63
CA VAL A 80 -1.54 -10.87 0.26
C VAL A 80 -0.48 -11.75 -0.41
N GLN A 81 -0.26 -12.95 0.12
CA GLN A 81 0.69 -13.89 -0.49
C GLN A 81 0.28 -14.24 -1.92
N THR A 82 -1.02 -14.45 -2.15
CA THR A 82 -1.53 -14.77 -3.48
C THR A 82 -1.33 -13.61 -4.44
N VAL A 83 -1.67 -12.39 -4.03
CA VAL A 83 -1.48 -11.20 -4.86
C VAL A 83 0.00 -11.02 -5.20
N PHE A 84 0.87 -11.19 -4.21
CA PHE A 84 2.31 -11.07 -4.43
C PHE A 84 2.81 -12.06 -5.48
N LYS A 85 2.39 -13.32 -5.38
CA LYS A 85 2.78 -14.36 -6.34
C LYS A 85 2.28 -14.07 -7.75
N LYS A 86 1.02 -13.62 -7.87
CA LYS A 86 0.38 -13.39 -9.17
C LYS A 86 0.81 -12.11 -9.85
N THR A 87 1.34 -11.15 -9.09
CA THR A 87 1.77 -9.89 -9.67
C THR A 87 3.08 -10.07 -10.40
N LYS A 88 3.09 -9.70 -11.68
CA LYS A 88 4.30 -9.80 -12.49
C LYS A 88 5.30 -8.72 -12.11
N THR A 89 6.58 -9.09 -12.17
CA THR A 89 7.65 -8.12 -11.96
C THR A 89 7.87 -7.32 -13.24
N GLY A 90 7.80 -5.99 -13.13
CA GLY A 90 8.11 -5.10 -14.25
C GLY A 90 9.26 -4.19 -13.87
N ASN A 91 10.33 -4.19 -14.65
CA ASN A 91 11.54 -3.41 -14.37
C ASN A 91 12.11 -3.68 -12.97
N GLY A 92 12.01 -4.94 -12.51
CA GLY A 92 12.50 -5.32 -11.20
C GLY A 92 11.58 -4.94 -10.04
N GLN A 93 10.40 -4.43 -10.32
CA GLN A 93 9.46 -3.97 -9.30
C GLN A 93 8.14 -4.73 -9.40
N LYS A 94 7.45 -4.84 -8.26
CA LYS A 94 6.08 -5.33 -8.23
C LYS A 94 5.15 -4.22 -7.74
N TRP A 95 4.07 -3.99 -8.46
CA TRP A 95 3.05 -3.00 -8.13
C TRP A 95 1.85 -3.75 -7.58
N LEU A 96 1.77 -3.84 -6.26
CA LEU A 96 0.74 -4.65 -5.60
C LEU A 96 -0.53 -3.84 -5.40
N MET A 97 -1.63 -4.30 -5.99
CA MET A 97 -2.96 -3.73 -5.79
C MET A 97 -3.68 -4.59 -4.77
N LEU A 98 -3.83 -4.09 -3.56
CA LEU A 98 -4.38 -4.84 -2.45
C LEU A 98 -5.74 -4.26 -2.03
N ASP A 99 -6.78 -5.08 -2.10
CA ASP A 99 -8.09 -4.70 -1.58
C ASP A 99 -8.05 -4.76 -0.05
N VAL A 100 -8.15 -3.61 0.59
CA VAL A 100 -8.09 -3.56 2.05
C VAL A 100 -9.52 -3.66 2.58
N ARG A 101 -9.88 -4.84 3.06
CA ARG A 101 -11.22 -5.14 3.54
C ARG A 101 -11.27 -5.44 5.04
N ASP A 102 -10.12 -5.68 5.66
CA ASP A 102 -10.04 -5.96 7.09
C ASP A 102 -8.69 -5.49 7.65
N ARG A 103 -8.56 -5.60 8.97
CA ARG A 103 -7.36 -5.12 9.66
C ARG A 103 -6.14 -6.00 9.42
N GLU A 104 -6.32 -7.26 9.17
CA GLU A 104 -5.21 -8.17 8.87
C GLU A 104 -4.51 -7.72 7.59
N ILE A 105 -5.29 -7.45 6.54
CA ILE A 105 -4.72 -6.96 5.27
C ILE A 105 -4.10 -5.59 5.47
N MET A 106 -4.74 -4.72 6.25
CA MET A 106 -4.20 -3.40 6.55
C MET A 106 -2.82 -3.51 7.21
N ASP A 107 -2.68 -4.39 8.19
CA ASP A 107 -1.39 -4.60 8.87
C ASP A 107 -0.33 -5.10 7.88
N ASP A 108 -0.71 -5.99 6.96
CA ASP A 108 0.20 -6.49 5.93
C ASP A 108 0.66 -5.36 5.02
N VAL A 109 -0.24 -4.45 4.64
CA VAL A 109 0.12 -3.28 3.83
C VAL A 109 1.18 -2.45 4.54
N PHE A 110 1.03 -2.23 5.85
CA PHE A 110 2.02 -1.47 6.62
C PHE A 110 3.35 -2.20 6.74
N ARG A 111 3.33 -3.52 6.82
CA ARG A 111 4.57 -4.30 6.78
C ARG A 111 5.32 -4.08 5.47
N LEU A 112 4.60 -4.07 4.35
CA LEU A 112 5.19 -3.81 3.03
C LEU A 112 5.69 -2.38 2.89
N ILE A 113 4.92 -1.40 3.37
CA ILE A 113 5.35 -0.01 3.35
C ILE A 113 6.65 0.17 4.13
N ASN A 114 6.77 -0.49 5.28
CA ASN A 114 7.96 -0.40 6.11
C ASN A 114 9.21 -0.97 5.45
N LEU A 115 9.06 -1.91 4.52
CA LEU A 115 10.20 -2.38 3.72
C LEU A 115 10.72 -1.28 2.81
N ARG A 116 9.81 -0.51 2.23
CA ARG A 116 10.16 0.54 1.29
C ARG A 116 10.73 1.77 1.99
N LYS A 117 10.20 2.10 3.15
CA LYS A 117 10.68 3.23 3.94
C LYS A 117 10.54 2.89 5.41
N ARG A 118 11.65 2.88 6.13
CA ARG A 118 11.65 2.57 7.55
C ARG A 118 10.92 3.66 8.33
N ILE A 119 10.31 3.24 9.43
CA ILE A 119 9.61 4.16 10.32
C ILE A 119 10.61 5.18 10.87
N PRO A 120 10.31 6.49 10.78
CA PRO A 120 11.20 7.53 11.34
C PRO A 120 11.37 7.36 12.83
N SER A 121 12.58 7.58 13.31
CA SER A 121 12.89 7.54 14.74
C SER A 121 12.38 8.79 15.44
#